data_e6fb404dd38090da1f6b137c760faa0a
#
_entry.id   e6fb404dd38090da1f6b137c760faa0a
#
_cell.length_a   1.000
_cell.length_b   1.000
_cell.length_c   1.000
_cell.angle_alpha   90.00
_cell.angle_beta   90.00
_cell.angle_gamma   90.00
#
_symmetry.space_group_name_H-M   'P 1'
#
loop_
_entity.id
_entity.type
_entity.pdbx_description
1 polymer ?
#
loop_
_entity_poly.entity_id
_entity_poly.type
_entity_poly.pdbx_seq_one_letter_code
_entity_poly.pdbx_strand_id
1 'polypeptide(L)'
;MAAHRQRRPHCLPALAALAAVWCLPAFAGRFHAAPGVAAPDFALRALAGPNVRLSEHIGQVVVISFWGVGCDACRGQLAALEQDFGRYRAQGLRVYGVEVADDQAGALHFARGTRVTFPLLLDPAKSVARMYDVDNLPMTLLIDRDGKIRQVVRDFNESSRRACEDELRTLLAE
;
A
#
# COMPACT_ATOMS: atom_id res chain seq x y z
N MET A 1 52.37 -76.59 -10.99
CA MET A 1 51.15 -76.43 -10.14
C MET A 1 51.23 -75.08 -9.49
N ALA A 2 50.52 -74.10 -10.05
CA ALA A 2 50.53 -72.71 -9.57
C ALA A 2 49.11 -72.35 -9.14
N ALA A 3 48.94 -72.06 -7.91
CA ALA A 3 47.64 -71.66 -7.28
C ALA A 3 47.33 -70.20 -7.53
N HIS A 4 46.28 -69.92 -8.26
CA HIS A 4 45.74 -68.58 -8.49
C HIS A 4 44.96 -68.13 -7.29
N ARG A 5 45.47 -67.11 -6.57
CA ARG A 5 44.78 -66.46 -5.44
C ARG A 5 43.94 -65.32 -6.01
N GLN A 6 42.61 -65.51 -6.08
CA GLN A 6 41.64 -64.48 -6.40
C GLN A 6 41.53 -63.50 -5.24
N ARG A 7 41.85 -62.23 -5.51
CA ARG A 7 41.57 -61.11 -4.60
C ARG A 7 40.13 -60.62 -4.80
N ARG A 8 39.32 -60.65 -3.76
CA ARG A 8 37.96 -60.09 -3.74
C ARG A 8 38.05 -58.54 -3.58
N PRO A 9 37.29 -57.75 -4.38
CA PRO A 9 37.22 -56.33 -4.14
C PRO A 9 36.26 -56.02 -2.96
N HIS A 10 36.76 -55.24 -1.97
CA HIS A 10 35.94 -54.71 -0.89
C HIS A 10 35.08 -53.54 -1.44
N CYS A 11 33.77 -53.74 -1.54
CA CYS A 11 32.80 -52.66 -1.76
C CYS A 11 32.64 -51.85 -0.49
N LEU A 12 33.08 -50.62 -0.50
CA LEU A 12 32.73 -49.62 0.49
C LEU A 12 31.30 -49.12 0.27
N PRO A 13 30.44 -49.03 1.28
CA PRO A 13 29.14 -48.42 1.11
C PRO A 13 29.27 -46.89 1.10
N ALA A 14 28.83 -46.26 0.02
CA ALA A 14 28.68 -44.82 -0.10
C ALA A 14 27.54 -44.37 0.86
N LEU A 15 27.87 -43.65 1.92
CA LEU A 15 26.93 -42.94 2.75
C LEU A 15 26.36 -41.76 1.97
N ALA A 16 25.13 -41.92 1.44
CA ALA A 16 24.36 -40.85 0.87
C ALA A 16 23.81 -39.97 2.02
N ALA A 17 24.43 -38.82 2.26
CA ALA A 17 23.91 -37.79 3.15
C ALA A 17 22.68 -37.16 2.53
N LEU A 18 21.49 -37.52 2.99
CA LEU A 18 20.21 -36.85 2.70
C LEU A 18 20.22 -35.48 3.39
N ALA A 19 20.56 -34.42 2.66
CA ALA A 19 20.33 -33.05 3.08
C ALA A 19 18.83 -32.78 3.07
N ALA A 20 18.18 -32.87 4.22
CA ALA A 20 16.80 -32.43 4.40
C ALA A 20 16.77 -30.90 4.30
N VAL A 21 16.39 -30.38 3.13
CA VAL A 21 16.08 -28.96 2.93
C VAL A 21 14.77 -28.70 3.69
N TRP A 22 14.89 -28.13 4.87
CA TRP A 22 13.75 -27.63 5.63
C TRP A 22 13.23 -26.38 4.90
N CYS A 23 12.21 -26.59 4.07
CA CYS A 23 11.38 -25.52 3.52
C CYS A 23 10.58 -24.94 4.69
N LEU A 24 11.07 -23.89 5.34
CA LEU A 24 10.28 -23.12 6.28
C LEU A 24 9.09 -22.53 5.53
N PRO A 25 7.84 -22.78 5.94
CA PRO A 25 6.71 -22.08 5.35
C PRO A 25 6.93 -20.58 5.62
N ALA A 26 7.08 -19.79 4.56
CA ALA A 26 7.00 -18.35 4.65
C ALA A 26 5.57 -18.05 5.17
N PHE A 27 5.44 -17.73 6.44
CA PHE A 27 4.24 -17.14 6.99
C PHE A 27 4.08 -15.78 6.29
N ALA A 28 3.40 -15.76 5.17
CA ALA A 28 2.90 -14.54 4.56
C ALA A 28 1.79 -14.03 5.49
N GLY A 29 2.21 -13.40 6.59
CA GLY A 29 1.29 -12.69 7.48
C GLY A 29 0.52 -11.68 6.63
N ARG A 30 -0.81 -11.72 6.73
CA ARG A 30 -1.66 -10.75 6.06
C ARG A 30 -1.27 -9.37 6.60
N PHE A 31 -0.85 -8.48 5.72
CA PHE A 31 -0.55 -7.10 6.14
C PHE A 31 -1.84 -6.49 6.70
N HIS A 32 -1.75 -5.85 7.84
CA HIS A 32 -2.84 -5.08 8.42
C HIS A 32 -2.39 -3.63 8.56
N ALA A 33 -3.12 -2.71 7.92
CA ALA A 33 -2.84 -1.29 8.02
C ALA A 33 -3.13 -0.79 9.43
N ALA A 34 -2.08 -0.47 10.18
CA ALA A 34 -2.14 -0.01 11.56
C ALA A 34 -1.08 1.07 11.83
N PRO A 35 -1.30 1.97 12.82
CA PRO A 35 -0.30 2.95 13.23
C PRO A 35 1.02 2.31 13.64
N GLY A 36 2.14 2.92 13.20
CA GLY A 36 3.52 2.47 13.46
C GLY A 36 4.07 1.46 12.45
N VAL A 37 3.22 0.89 11.59
CA VAL A 37 3.65 -0.08 10.56
C VAL A 37 4.14 0.65 9.31
N ALA A 38 5.22 0.17 8.70
CA ALA A 38 5.69 0.70 7.42
C ALA A 38 4.63 0.48 6.33
N ALA A 39 4.31 1.54 5.58
CA ALA A 39 3.38 1.47 4.48
C ALA A 39 3.98 0.64 3.33
N PRO A 40 3.32 -0.43 2.85
CA PRO A 40 3.78 -1.19 1.70
C PRO A 40 3.94 -0.32 0.46
N ASP A 41 5.05 -0.49 -0.27
CA ASP A 41 5.27 0.23 -1.53
C ASP A 41 4.30 -0.23 -2.62
N PHE A 42 3.87 0.70 -3.44
CA PHE A 42 3.08 0.41 -4.64
C PHE A 42 3.46 1.37 -5.77
N ALA A 43 3.11 0.98 -6.99
CA ALA A 43 3.15 1.87 -8.15
C ALA A 43 1.81 1.78 -8.89
N LEU A 44 1.14 2.92 -9.04
CA LEU A 44 -0.15 3.03 -9.74
C LEU A 44 -0.11 4.08 -10.83
N ARG A 45 -0.95 3.84 -11.85
CA ARG A 45 -1.17 4.81 -12.92
C ARG A 45 -2.11 5.91 -12.45
N ALA A 46 -1.73 7.17 -12.71
CA ALA A 46 -2.64 8.30 -12.49
C ALA A 46 -3.67 8.42 -13.63
N LEU A 47 -4.85 8.93 -13.30
CA LEU A 47 -5.87 9.31 -14.31
C LEU A 47 -5.34 10.42 -15.23
N ALA A 48 -4.53 11.31 -14.68
CA ALA A 48 -3.84 12.37 -15.41
C ALA A 48 -2.46 12.60 -14.79
N GLY A 49 -1.45 12.84 -15.61
CA GLY A 49 -0.08 13.06 -15.15
C GLY A 49 0.75 11.77 -15.07
N PRO A 50 1.91 11.81 -14.39
CA PRO A 50 2.82 10.67 -14.27
C PRO A 50 2.26 9.61 -13.32
N ASN A 51 2.75 8.37 -13.49
CA ASN A 51 2.53 7.31 -12.52
C ASN A 51 3.13 7.69 -11.17
N VAL A 52 2.56 7.16 -10.09
CA VAL A 52 3.00 7.43 -8.72
C VAL A 52 3.51 6.15 -8.08
N ARG A 53 4.71 6.23 -7.48
CA ARG A 53 5.27 5.20 -6.61
C ARG A 53 5.40 5.76 -5.20
N LEU A 54 4.86 5.05 -4.20
CA LEU A 54 4.84 5.55 -2.82
C LEU A 54 6.25 5.78 -2.26
N SER A 55 7.19 4.87 -2.52
CA SER A 55 8.57 4.96 -2.02
C SER A 55 9.35 6.19 -2.53
N GLU A 56 8.91 6.85 -3.59
CA GLU A 56 9.50 8.08 -4.10
C GLU A 56 9.15 9.32 -3.25
N HIS A 57 8.27 9.14 -2.25
CA HIS A 57 7.78 10.22 -1.38
C HIS A 57 8.30 10.15 0.07
N ILE A 58 9.33 9.35 0.32
CA ILE A 58 10.05 9.38 1.61
C ILE A 58 10.56 10.81 1.86
N GLY A 59 10.44 11.28 3.09
CA GLY A 59 10.71 12.67 3.48
C GLY A 59 9.51 13.62 3.35
N GLN A 60 8.38 13.14 2.84
CA GLN A 60 7.13 13.89 2.70
C GLN A 60 6.03 13.27 3.54
N VAL A 61 5.07 14.06 3.99
CA VAL A 61 3.83 13.56 4.59
C VAL A 61 2.89 13.17 3.46
N VAL A 62 2.42 11.90 3.49
CA VAL A 62 1.55 11.37 2.43
C VAL A 62 0.19 11.00 3.00
N VAL A 63 -0.86 11.44 2.32
CA VAL A 63 -2.25 11.00 2.55
C VAL A 63 -2.69 10.15 1.37
N ILE A 64 -3.16 8.93 1.65
CA ILE A 64 -3.78 8.04 0.66
C ILE A 64 -5.25 7.90 1.03
N SER A 65 -6.15 8.24 0.12
CA SER A 65 -7.60 8.05 0.29
C SER A 65 -8.12 7.07 -0.75
N PHE A 66 -8.60 5.92 -0.29
CA PHE A 66 -9.28 4.94 -1.13
C PHE A 66 -10.75 5.36 -1.32
N TRP A 67 -11.18 5.36 -2.58
CA TRP A 67 -12.50 5.80 -2.97
C TRP A 67 -13.06 4.95 -4.14
N GLY A 68 -14.34 5.07 -4.41
CA GLY A 68 -14.98 4.36 -5.51
C GLY A 68 -16.18 5.11 -6.07
N VAL A 69 -16.56 4.76 -7.29
CA VAL A 69 -17.77 5.26 -7.93
C VAL A 69 -19.01 4.83 -7.12
N GLY A 70 -19.94 5.76 -6.90
CA GLY A 70 -21.14 5.51 -6.09
C GLY A 70 -20.96 5.65 -4.58
N CYS A 71 -19.77 6.00 -4.10
CA CYS A 71 -19.53 6.29 -2.69
C CYS A 71 -19.77 7.78 -2.40
N ASP A 72 -20.93 8.14 -1.85
CA ASP A 72 -21.26 9.54 -1.53
C ASP A 72 -20.35 10.13 -0.45
N ALA A 73 -20.01 9.37 0.58
CA ALA A 73 -19.08 9.78 1.63
C ALA A 73 -17.68 10.08 1.07
N CYS A 74 -17.24 9.34 0.04
CA CYS A 74 -15.95 9.57 -0.63
C CYS A 74 -15.88 10.95 -1.28
N ARG A 75 -16.99 11.45 -1.82
CA ARG A 75 -17.05 12.79 -2.43
C ARG A 75 -16.77 13.88 -1.39
N GLY A 76 -17.39 13.77 -0.22
CA GLY A 76 -17.16 14.69 0.90
C GLY A 76 -15.72 14.64 1.40
N GLN A 77 -15.16 13.43 1.52
CA GLN A 77 -13.79 13.24 1.98
C GLN A 77 -12.75 13.79 0.98
N LEU A 78 -12.88 13.50 -0.31
CA LEU A 78 -11.98 14.06 -1.32
C LEU A 78 -12.04 15.58 -1.36
N ALA A 79 -13.23 16.19 -1.17
CA ALA A 79 -13.37 17.63 -1.10
C ALA A 79 -12.68 18.24 0.15
N ALA A 80 -12.73 17.56 1.30
CA ALA A 80 -12.01 17.97 2.50
C ALA A 80 -10.48 17.86 2.30
N LEU A 81 -10.01 16.76 1.72
CA LEU A 81 -8.60 16.56 1.41
C LEU A 81 -8.06 17.56 0.37
N GLU A 82 -8.89 18.05 -0.55
CA GLU A 82 -8.52 19.12 -1.48
C GLU A 82 -8.22 20.43 -0.74
N GLN A 83 -9.01 20.76 0.30
CA GLN A 83 -8.75 21.93 1.14
C GLN A 83 -7.41 21.80 1.87
N ASP A 84 -7.14 20.62 2.45
CA ASP A 84 -5.87 20.35 3.14
C ASP A 84 -4.69 20.36 2.16
N PHE A 85 -4.84 19.76 0.97
CA PHE A 85 -3.81 19.79 -0.06
C PHE A 85 -3.51 21.21 -0.52
N GLY A 86 -4.52 22.02 -0.77
CA GLY A 86 -4.36 23.43 -1.12
C GLY A 86 -3.58 24.22 -0.06
N ARG A 87 -3.84 23.93 1.22
CA ARG A 87 -3.21 24.59 2.37
C ARG A 87 -1.78 24.14 2.64
N TYR A 88 -1.49 22.84 2.51
CA TYR A 88 -0.26 22.23 3.05
C TYR A 88 0.71 21.66 2.00
N ARG A 89 0.35 21.62 0.70
CA ARG A 89 1.24 21.09 -0.36
C ARG A 89 2.62 21.76 -0.38
N ALA A 90 2.70 23.07 -0.10
CA ALA A 90 3.96 23.80 -0.03
C ALA A 90 4.81 23.42 1.20
N GLN A 91 4.20 22.80 2.22
CA GLN A 91 4.85 22.30 3.43
C GLN A 91 5.27 20.83 3.32
N GLY A 92 5.12 20.21 2.13
CA GLY A 92 5.53 18.83 1.88
C GLY A 92 4.40 17.82 1.98
N LEU A 93 3.12 18.26 2.01
CA LEU A 93 1.99 17.34 1.91
C LEU A 93 1.86 16.79 0.48
N ARG A 94 1.66 15.46 0.38
CA ARG A 94 1.20 14.77 -0.81
C ARG A 94 -0.12 14.09 -0.53
N VAL A 95 -1.07 14.20 -1.45
CA VAL A 95 -2.38 13.54 -1.35
C VAL A 95 -2.60 12.71 -2.62
N TYR A 96 -3.06 11.49 -2.45
CA TYR A 96 -3.41 10.57 -3.53
C TYR A 96 -4.78 9.96 -3.28
N GLY A 97 -5.69 10.11 -4.23
CA GLY A 97 -6.94 9.37 -4.24
C GLY A 97 -6.77 8.08 -5.04
N VAL A 98 -6.93 6.91 -4.41
CA VAL A 98 -6.83 5.60 -5.07
C VAL A 98 -8.24 5.08 -5.35
N GLU A 99 -8.58 4.97 -6.62
CA GLU A 99 -9.87 4.43 -7.07
C GLU A 99 -9.83 2.90 -7.05
N VAL A 100 -10.84 2.29 -6.39
CA VAL A 100 -10.91 0.86 -6.12
C VAL A 100 -12.06 0.22 -6.89
N ALA A 101 -12.12 0.42 -8.22
CA ALA A 101 -13.11 -0.23 -9.07
C ALA A 101 -12.55 -0.52 -10.47
N ASP A 102 -13.30 -1.33 -11.22
CA ASP A 102 -12.98 -1.67 -12.59
C ASP A 102 -13.58 -0.70 -13.62
N ASP A 103 -14.26 0.37 -13.16
CA ASP A 103 -14.94 1.33 -14.01
C ASP A 103 -14.11 2.61 -14.21
N GLN A 104 -13.14 2.54 -15.12
CA GLN A 104 -12.32 3.72 -15.48
C GLN A 104 -13.16 4.87 -16.05
N ALA A 105 -14.23 4.61 -16.77
CA ALA A 105 -15.07 5.64 -17.34
C ALA A 105 -15.87 6.37 -16.25
N GLY A 106 -16.44 5.62 -15.30
CA GLY A 106 -17.09 6.15 -14.12
C GLY A 106 -16.13 6.92 -13.23
N ALA A 107 -14.88 6.42 -13.04
CA ALA A 107 -13.84 7.11 -12.30
C ALA A 107 -13.48 8.47 -12.91
N LEU A 108 -13.34 8.55 -14.24
CA LEU A 108 -13.11 9.81 -14.96
C LEU A 108 -14.29 10.77 -14.81
N HIS A 109 -15.52 10.28 -14.90
CA HIS A 109 -16.70 11.11 -14.71
C HIS A 109 -16.80 11.66 -13.28
N PHE A 110 -16.56 10.79 -12.27
CA PHE A 110 -16.54 11.17 -10.86
C PHE A 110 -15.45 12.21 -10.59
N ALA A 111 -14.22 11.98 -11.08
CA ALA A 111 -13.09 12.88 -10.92
C ALA A 111 -13.37 14.29 -11.42
N ARG A 112 -14.01 14.42 -12.60
CA ARG A 112 -14.43 15.72 -13.15
C ARG A 112 -15.44 16.45 -12.26
N GLY A 113 -16.29 15.70 -11.56
CA GLY A 113 -17.29 16.23 -10.64
C GLY A 113 -16.76 16.68 -9.29
N THR A 114 -15.62 16.13 -8.83
CA THR A 114 -15.04 16.43 -7.49
C THR A 114 -14.15 17.67 -7.47
N ARG A 115 -13.65 18.12 -8.62
CA ARG A 115 -12.75 19.29 -8.77
C ARG A 115 -11.48 19.21 -7.92
N VAL A 116 -11.00 18.00 -7.56
CA VAL A 116 -9.73 17.82 -6.84
C VAL A 116 -8.56 18.07 -7.79
N THR A 117 -7.47 18.62 -7.25
CA THR A 117 -6.25 18.96 -7.99
C THR A 117 -5.10 18.01 -7.70
N PHE A 118 -5.18 17.21 -6.63
CA PHE A 118 -4.21 16.15 -6.35
C PHE A 118 -4.44 14.94 -7.27
N PRO A 119 -3.39 14.10 -7.51
CA PRO A 119 -3.49 12.95 -8.40
C PRO A 119 -4.52 11.92 -7.94
N LEU A 120 -5.38 11.48 -8.87
CA LEU A 120 -6.24 10.32 -8.72
C LEU A 120 -5.61 9.14 -9.44
N LEU A 121 -5.43 8.03 -8.73
CA LEU A 121 -4.76 6.82 -9.17
C LEU A 121 -5.77 5.71 -9.40
N LEU A 122 -5.45 4.77 -10.29
CA LEU A 122 -6.31 3.64 -10.63
C LEU A 122 -5.73 2.34 -10.06
N ASP A 123 -6.53 1.60 -9.32
CA ASP A 123 -6.24 0.23 -8.85
C ASP A 123 -7.29 -0.77 -9.40
N PRO A 124 -7.37 -0.99 -10.73
CA PRO A 124 -8.41 -1.80 -11.36
C PRO A 124 -8.36 -3.27 -10.90
N ALA A 125 -7.17 -3.77 -10.58
CA ALA A 125 -6.99 -5.11 -10.04
C ALA A 125 -7.27 -5.20 -8.53
N LYS A 126 -7.56 -4.10 -7.86
CA LYS A 126 -7.72 -4.00 -6.40
C LYS A 126 -6.52 -4.59 -5.63
N SER A 127 -5.35 -4.54 -6.23
CA SER A 127 -4.13 -5.11 -5.66
C SER A 127 -3.63 -4.30 -4.48
N VAL A 128 -3.64 -2.98 -4.61
CA VAL A 128 -3.23 -2.05 -3.56
C VAL A 128 -4.32 -1.99 -2.47
N ALA A 129 -5.60 -1.96 -2.83
CA ALA A 129 -6.68 -2.03 -1.88
C ALA A 129 -6.60 -3.29 -1.00
N ARG A 130 -6.36 -4.48 -1.60
CA ARG A 130 -6.15 -5.72 -0.84
C ARG A 130 -4.87 -5.68 0.00
N MET A 131 -3.80 -5.09 -0.52
CA MET A 131 -2.54 -4.93 0.21
C MET A 131 -2.73 -4.10 1.48
N TYR A 132 -3.54 -3.06 1.44
CA TYR A 132 -3.82 -2.17 2.58
C TYR A 132 -5.04 -2.58 3.41
N ASP A 133 -5.63 -3.75 3.16
CA ASP A 133 -6.79 -4.29 3.90
C ASP A 133 -7.99 -3.32 3.87
N VAL A 134 -8.31 -2.83 2.66
CA VAL A 134 -9.43 -1.91 2.43
C VAL A 134 -10.73 -2.70 2.33
N ASP A 135 -11.50 -2.72 3.42
CA ASP A 135 -12.78 -3.44 3.50
C ASP A 135 -13.97 -2.55 3.15
N ASN A 136 -13.88 -1.26 3.49
CA ASN A 136 -14.95 -0.28 3.29
C ASN A 136 -14.40 1.02 2.69
N LEU A 137 -15.27 1.75 2.00
CA LEU A 137 -14.95 3.07 1.44
C LEU A 137 -15.81 4.14 2.13
N PRO A 138 -15.24 5.30 2.36
CA PRO A 138 -13.86 5.68 2.16
C PRO A 138 -12.93 5.15 3.25
N MET A 139 -11.67 4.91 2.88
CA MET A 139 -10.60 4.66 3.86
C MET A 139 -9.44 5.61 3.58
N THR A 140 -8.90 6.24 4.63
CA THR A 140 -7.77 7.17 4.51
C THR A 140 -6.63 6.76 5.43
N LEU A 141 -5.41 6.86 4.90
CA LEU A 141 -4.17 6.63 5.60
C LEU A 141 -3.36 7.92 5.66
N LEU A 142 -2.82 8.24 6.82
CA LEU A 142 -1.78 9.25 6.99
C LEU A 142 -0.45 8.54 7.19
N ILE A 143 0.55 8.93 6.41
CA ILE A 143 1.89 8.33 6.38
C ILE A 143 2.90 9.44 6.65
N ASP A 144 3.80 9.20 7.58
CA ASP A 144 4.85 10.15 7.95
C ASP A 144 6.03 10.18 6.96
N ARG A 145 7.01 11.03 7.25
CA ARG A 145 8.20 11.24 6.43
C ARG A 145 9.11 10.01 6.35
N ASP A 146 9.00 9.09 7.33
CA ASP A 146 9.73 7.80 7.35
C ASP A 146 8.99 6.70 6.57
N GLY A 147 7.81 6.99 6.01
CA GLY A 147 6.98 6.02 5.31
C GLY A 147 6.17 5.11 6.25
N LYS A 148 5.97 5.49 7.51
CA LYS A 148 5.15 4.74 8.46
C LYS A 148 3.73 5.27 8.52
N ILE A 149 2.77 4.37 8.62
CA ILE A 149 1.37 4.72 8.84
C ILE A 149 1.26 5.32 10.25
N ARG A 150 0.67 6.49 10.35
CA ARG A 150 0.42 7.18 11.62
C ARG A 150 -1.05 7.10 12.00
N GLN A 151 -1.94 7.12 11.03
CA GLN A 151 -3.37 7.02 11.26
C GLN A 151 -4.06 6.25 10.14
N VAL A 152 -5.10 5.50 10.51
CA VAL A 152 -6.03 4.80 9.60
C VAL A 152 -7.44 5.26 9.94
N VAL A 153 -8.10 5.89 8.98
CA VAL A 153 -9.49 6.38 9.10
C VAL A 153 -10.36 5.55 8.16
N ARG A 154 -11.34 4.82 8.72
CA ARG A 154 -12.18 3.87 7.95
C ARG A 154 -13.60 4.39 7.70
N ASP A 155 -13.85 5.64 8.01
CA ASP A 155 -15.12 6.33 7.78
C ASP A 155 -14.88 7.81 7.48
N PHE A 156 -15.95 8.52 7.09
CA PHE A 156 -15.89 9.97 6.92
C PHE A 156 -17.07 10.61 7.64
N ASN A 157 -16.76 11.19 8.78
CA ASN A 157 -17.69 12.01 9.58
C ASN A 157 -16.92 13.20 10.18
N GLU A 158 -17.60 14.10 10.88
CA GLU A 158 -17.00 15.31 11.43
C GLU A 158 -15.90 15.02 12.46
N SER A 159 -16.04 13.96 13.26
CA SER A 159 -15.05 13.58 14.27
C SER A 159 -13.79 13.01 13.62
N SER A 160 -13.95 12.06 12.67
CA SER A 160 -12.83 11.46 11.94
C SER A 160 -12.10 12.49 11.08
N ARG A 161 -12.82 13.44 10.48
CA ARG A 161 -12.24 14.55 9.73
C ARG A 161 -11.34 15.41 10.58
N ARG A 162 -11.82 15.82 11.78
CA ARG A 162 -11.03 16.63 12.73
C ARG A 162 -9.79 15.88 13.20
N ALA A 163 -9.95 14.63 13.61
CA ALA A 163 -8.81 13.81 14.05
C ALA A 163 -7.75 13.66 12.93
N CYS A 164 -8.18 13.50 11.69
CA CYS A 164 -7.28 13.45 10.52
C CYS A 164 -6.53 14.77 10.32
N GLU A 165 -7.22 15.92 10.42
CA GLU A 165 -6.63 17.25 10.26
C GLU A 165 -5.63 17.55 11.40
N ASP A 166 -5.93 17.17 12.63
CA ASP A 166 -5.06 17.39 13.80
C ASP A 166 -3.77 16.53 13.67
N GLU A 167 -3.88 15.25 13.30
CA GLU A 167 -2.70 14.41 13.06
C GLU A 167 -1.89 14.93 11.87
N LEU A 168 -2.54 15.38 10.80
CA LEU A 168 -1.86 15.96 9.64
C LEU A 168 -1.03 17.18 10.03
N ARG A 169 -1.55 18.08 10.86
CA ARG A 169 -0.80 19.24 11.37
C ARG A 169 0.40 18.82 12.20
N THR A 170 0.25 17.79 13.04
CA THR A 170 1.33 17.23 13.84
C THR A 170 2.46 16.72 12.95
N LEU A 171 2.13 15.90 11.93
CA LEU A 171 3.11 15.34 11.00
C LEU A 171 3.83 16.40 10.15
N LEU A 172 3.16 17.48 9.81
CA LEU A 172 3.76 18.57 9.04
C LEU A 172 4.70 19.44 9.88
N ALA A 173 4.54 19.42 11.21
CA ALA A 173 5.40 20.14 12.15
C ALA A 173 6.64 19.35 12.58
N GLU A 174 6.68 18.03 12.38
CA GLU A 174 7.85 17.17 12.59
C GLU A 174 8.91 17.40 11.49
#